data_d716558829cdfd57c7bcca190b7240b8
#
_entry.id   d716558829cdfd57c7bcca190b7240b8
#
_cell.length_a   1.000
_cell.length_b   1.000
_cell.length_c   1.000
_cell.angle_alpha   90.00
_cell.angle_beta   90.00
_cell.angle_gamma   90.00
#
_symmetry.space_group_name_H-M   'P 1'
#
loop_
_entity.id
_entity.type
_entity.pdbx_description
1 polymer ?
#
loop_
_entity_poly.entity_id
_entity_poly.type
_entity_poly.pdbx_seq_one_letter_code
_entity_poly.pdbx_strand_id
1 'polypeptide(L)'
;MSVLLAFSIIIKILGIAMPLGLAFVILFQARRRLNWLFCAFMFIIAWWNAGTITLRLTLLPGIGDPDTWLRLSFAGLFTMPLLLYGMSLEGSELTNPTFKRATTAVGLLGLLVVWAGMLGETYWVGVHVASDGSIVARYEARAWLFIFTLVYCLVYFVLAEGMLLWPLYKARQKGAVVGRSKLLFALSGALAVLGGVLTGLPFVGRYPLNSILMIGASLVFASLILEEQLLNPWRELNRNLAAANEKLKEADRLKNEFVATISHELRTPLNSIIGFTKLILNEIDGPLNELQRVDLTAIYTSSQHLLSLVNDVLDFSKIAAGKMELHKEILDFREIVVGVMATTLALVGDKNIELVEEIEEGLPTVYADRIRIRQVILNLMSNAAKFTERGSITLRARRITEEVELDGQRRTMPFILCSVTDTGIGIAERDIPIVFEEFRQLDGSTSRQAEGTGLGLPISKRLVEIHGGRLWVESKVGVGSTFSFTLPANS
;
A
#
# COMPACT_ATOMS: atom_id res chain seq x y z
N MET A 1 17.08 8.25 54.82
CA MET A 1 17.72 8.33 53.48
C MET A 1 17.52 9.77 52.97
N SER A 2 18.55 10.51 52.62
CA SER A 2 18.38 11.90 52.17
C SER A 2 17.63 11.89 50.81
N VAL A 3 16.78 12.90 50.57
CA VAL A 3 16.03 13.07 49.30
C VAL A 3 16.97 13.00 48.09
N LEU A 4 18.17 13.53 48.25
CA LEU A 4 19.22 13.51 47.21
C LEU A 4 19.70 12.10 46.86
N LEU A 5 19.80 11.20 47.85
CA LEU A 5 20.19 9.81 47.64
C LEU A 5 19.07 9.05 46.90
N ALA A 6 17.81 9.24 47.31
CA ALA A 6 16.66 8.64 46.64
C ALA A 6 16.57 9.10 45.16
N PHE A 7 16.71 10.40 44.91
CA PHE A 7 16.74 10.96 43.55
C PHE A 7 17.87 10.38 42.71
N SER A 8 19.08 10.26 43.26
CA SER A 8 20.22 9.66 42.56
C SER A 8 20.00 8.20 42.20
N ILE A 9 19.36 7.42 43.08
CA ILE A 9 19.04 6.03 42.81
C ILE A 9 17.98 5.91 41.67
N ILE A 10 16.92 6.72 41.71
CA ILE A 10 15.88 6.75 40.67
C ILE A 10 16.49 7.08 39.29
N ILE A 11 17.34 8.14 39.22
CA ILE A 11 17.98 8.49 37.95
C ILE A 11 18.88 7.36 37.42
N LYS A 12 19.56 6.63 38.27
CA LYS A 12 20.40 5.49 37.86
C LYS A 12 19.56 4.30 37.41
N ILE A 13 18.42 4.03 38.07
CA ILE A 13 17.47 3.02 37.63
C ILE A 13 16.92 3.35 36.22
N LEU A 14 16.55 4.61 35.97
CA LEU A 14 16.19 5.10 34.65
C LEU A 14 17.33 4.94 33.65
N GLY A 15 18.58 5.21 34.08
CA GLY A 15 19.80 4.99 33.29
C GLY A 15 20.10 3.53 32.95
N ILE A 16 19.42 2.58 33.59
CA ILE A 16 19.45 1.17 33.25
C ILE A 16 18.26 0.82 32.33
N ALA A 17 17.04 1.13 32.79
CA ALA A 17 15.81 0.71 32.14
C ALA A 17 15.63 1.31 30.74
N MET A 18 15.90 2.61 30.57
CA MET A 18 15.75 3.28 29.28
C MET A 18 16.71 2.76 28.21
N PRO A 19 18.04 2.70 28.42
CA PRO A 19 18.95 2.15 27.41
C PRO A 19 18.64 0.72 27.03
N LEU A 20 18.28 -0.15 28.00
CA LEU A 20 17.91 -1.53 27.72
C LEU A 20 16.60 -1.62 26.92
N GLY A 21 15.59 -0.80 27.26
CA GLY A 21 14.35 -0.74 26.52
C GLY A 21 14.56 -0.26 25.07
N LEU A 22 15.38 0.78 24.88
CA LEU A 22 15.74 1.29 23.55
C LEU A 22 16.55 0.26 22.74
N ALA A 23 17.51 -0.41 23.37
CA ALA A 23 18.28 -1.49 22.72
C ALA A 23 17.37 -2.62 22.27
N PHE A 24 16.41 -3.03 23.11
CA PHE A 24 15.44 -4.05 22.78
C PHE A 24 14.59 -3.66 21.56
N VAL A 25 14.00 -2.47 21.53
CA VAL A 25 13.20 -1.98 20.41
C VAL A 25 14.02 -1.96 19.11
N ILE A 26 15.26 -1.47 19.16
CA ILE A 26 16.11 -1.36 17.96
C ILE A 26 16.61 -2.71 17.48
N LEU A 27 16.86 -3.66 18.38
CA LEU A 27 17.30 -5.02 18.04
C LEU A 27 16.27 -5.76 17.17
N PHE A 28 14.98 -5.56 17.42
CA PHE A 28 13.91 -6.20 16.66
C PHE A 28 13.63 -5.54 15.30
N GLN A 29 14.06 -4.28 15.08
CA GLN A 29 13.67 -3.51 13.91
C GLN A 29 14.62 -3.58 12.71
N ALA A 30 15.92 -3.85 12.88
CA ALA A 30 16.83 -3.89 11.73
C ALA A 30 18.12 -4.70 11.97
N ARG A 31 18.51 -5.50 10.97
CA ARG A 31 19.73 -6.33 10.98
C ARG A 31 20.99 -5.58 10.51
N ARG A 32 21.13 -4.28 10.75
CA ARG A 32 22.34 -3.52 10.36
C ARG A 32 23.40 -3.56 11.45
N ARG A 33 24.69 -3.54 11.09
CA ARG A 33 25.81 -3.49 12.04
C ARG A 33 25.73 -2.32 13.02
N LEU A 34 25.25 -1.17 12.55
CA LEU A 34 25.04 0.02 13.38
C LEU A 34 24.10 -0.27 14.56
N ASN A 35 23.06 -1.04 14.37
CA ASN A 35 22.11 -1.39 15.42
C ASN A 35 22.75 -2.26 16.51
N TRP A 36 23.57 -3.23 16.12
CA TRP A 36 24.31 -4.05 17.07
C TRP A 36 25.30 -3.22 17.92
N LEU A 37 26.05 -2.32 17.28
CA LEU A 37 26.96 -1.42 17.97
C LEU A 37 26.19 -0.48 18.93
N PHE A 38 25.03 0.02 18.51
CA PHE A 38 24.16 0.82 19.34
C PHE A 38 23.62 0.01 20.53
N CYS A 39 23.14 -1.21 20.32
CA CYS A 39 22.68 -2.08 21.40
C CYS A 39 23.81 -2.39 22.40
N ALA A 40 25.02 -2.65 21.91
CA ALA A 40 26.20 -2.84 22.76
C ALA A 40 26.52 -1.58 23.58
N PHE A 41 26.43 -0.41 22.95
CA PHE A 41 26.64 0.87 23.63
C PHE A 41 25.58 1.12 24.73
N MET A 42 24.31 0.85 24.43
CA MET A 42 23.23 0.97 25.41
C MET A 42 23.38 -0.03 26.57
N PHE A 43 23.78 -1.26 26.25
CA PHE A 43 24.06 -2.27 27.27
C PHE A 43 25.18 -1.82 28.21
N ILE A 44 26.25 -1.22 27.70
CA ILE A 44 27.36 -0.71 28.52
C ILE A 44 26.94 0.47 29.39
N ILE A 45 26.09 1.36 28.90
CA ILE A 45 25.51 2.42 29.71
C ILE A 45 24.70 1.84 30.87
N ALA A 46 23.87 0.85 30.60
CA ALA A 46 23.06 0.18 31.62
C ALA A 46 23.97 -0.54 32.64
N TRP A 47 24.99 -1.26 32.16
CA TRP A 47 25.97 -1.93 32.98
C TRP A 47 26.71 -0.98 33.93
N TRP A 48 27.17 0.16 33.42
CA TRP A 48 27.86 1.14 34.23
C TRP A 48 26.94 1.75 35.32
N ASN A 49 25.69 2.06 34.97
CA ASN A 49 24.73 2.55 35.96
C ASN A 49 24.40 1.47 37.02
N ALA A 50 24.24 0.20 36.61
CA ALA A 50 24.02 -0.92 37.53
C ALA A 50 25.20 -1.07 38.52
N GLY A 51 26.45 -1.07 37.99
CA GLY A 51 27.64 -1.16 38.82
C GLY A 51 27.76 -0.02 39.85
N THR A 52 27.40 1.20 39.45
CA THR A 52 27.40 2.33 40.38
C THR A 52 26.27 2.30 41.42
N ILE A 53 25.15 1.64 41.17
CA ILE A 53 24.11 1.33 42.18
C ILE A 53 24.62 0.28 43.15
N THR A 54 25.13 -0.83 42.61
CA THR A 54 25.63 -1.95 43.40
C THR A 54 26.78 -1.49 44.33
N LEU A 55 27.69 -0.66 43.82
CA LEU A 55 28.72 -0.05 44.65
C LEU A 55 28.16 0.69 45.89
N ARG A 56 27.02 1.40 45.74
CA ARG A 56 26.37 2.07 46.89
C ARG A 56 25.71 1.08 47.84
N LEU A 57 25.22 -0.05 47.31
CA LEU A 57 24.61 -1.12 48.13
C LEU A 57 25.65 -1.96 48.88
N THR A 58 26.87 -2.12 48.32
CA THR A 58 27.99 -2.84 48.97
C THR A 58 28.58 -2.13 50.17
N LEU A 59 28.22 -0.85 50.38
CA LEU A 59 28.50 -0.16 51.65
C LEU A 59 27.63 -0.67 52.80
N LEU A 60 26.62 -1.49 52.56
CA LEU A 60 25.86 -2.20 53.53
C LEU A 60 26.60 -3.52 53.90
N PRO A 61 26.67 -3.88 55.18
CA PRO A 61 27.37 -5.09 55.60
C PRO A 61 26.86 -6.38 54.90
N GLY A 62 27.76 -7.14 54.27
CA GLY A 62 27.45 -8.46 53.72
C GLY A 62 27.16 -8.52 52.22
N ILE A 63 27.28 -7.42 51.46
CA ILE A 63 26.97 -7.36 50.00
C ILE A 63 28.24 -7.29 49.13
N GLY A 64 29.24 -8.11 49.37
CA GLY A 64 30.41 -8.22 48.49
C GLY A 64 31.43 -7.10 48.63
N ASP A 65 32.49 -7.17 47.78
CA ASP A 65 33.61 -6.22 47.81
C ASP A 65 33.36 -4.98 46.94
N PRO A 66 33.34 -3.77 47.46
CA PRO A 66 33.11 -2.54 46.74
C PRO A 66 34.13 -2.28 45.63
N ASP A 67 35.39 -2.67 45.82
CA ASP A 67 36.45 -2.44 44.84
C ASP A 67 36.26 -3.25 43.58
N THR A 68 35.78 -4.48 43.70
CA THR A 68 35.46 -5.34 42.54
C THR A 68 34.33 -4.73 41.69
N TRP A 69 33.26 -4.24 42.31
CA TRP A 69 32.18 -3.62 41.59
C TRP A 69 32.55 -2.30 40.91
N LEU A 70 33.42 -1.55 41.55
CA LEU A 70 33.94 -0.31 41.00
C LEU A 70 34.80 -0.60 39.73
N ARG A 71 35.69 -1.60 39.78
CA ARG A 71 36.52 -2.03 38.66
C ARG A 71 35.67 -2.48 37.46
N LEU A 72 34.66 -3.34 37.72
CA LEU A 72 33.74 -3.79 36.69
C LEU A 72 32.96 -2.64 36.05
N SER A 73 32.54 -1.64 36.83
CA SER A 73 31.83 -0.47 36.30
C SER A 73 32.71 0.35 35.38
N PHE A 74 33.96 0.61 35.78
CA PHE A 74 34.91 1.39 34.96
C PHE A 74 35.35 0.66 33.70
N ALA A 75 35.47 -0.68 33.74
CA ALA A 75 35.74 -1.46 32.54
C ALA A 75 34.68 -1.21 31.46
N GLY A 76 33.40 -1.14 31.81
CA GLY A 76 32.34 -0.72 30.91
C GLY A 76 32.54 0.68 30.34
N LEU A 77 32.82 1.65 31.21
CA LEU A 77 33.02 3.07 30.81
C LEU A 77 34.14 3.22 29.77
N PHE A 78 35.25 2.53 29.94
CA PHE A 78 36.40 2.63 29.03
C PHE A 78 36.17 1.89 27.69
N THR A 79 35.11 1.10 27.58
CA THR A 79 34.69 0.47 26.29
C THR A 79 33.89 1.46 25.42
N MET A 80 33.25 2.45 26.00
CA MET A 80 32.39 3.40 25.27
C MET A 80 33.08 4.14 24.12
N PRO A 81 34.32 4.67 24.24
CA PRO A 81 34.98 5.39 23.15
C PRO A 81 35.16 4.54 21.90
N LEU A 82 35.49 3.25 22.06
CA LEU A 82 35.66 2.33 20.95
C LEU A 82 34.32 2.00 20.26
N LEU A 83 33.24 1.88 21.02
CA LEU A 83 31.91 1.66 20.44
C LEU A 83 31.42 2.91 19.72
N LEU A 84 31.61 4.11 20.27
CA LEU A 84 31.32 5.36 19.58
C LEU A 84 32.08 5.49 18.28
N TYR A 85 33.38 5.14 18.31
CA TYR A 85 34.20 5.08 17.11
C TYR A 85 33.63 4.10 16.08
N GLY A 86 33.25 2.89 16.49
CA GLY A 86 32.64 1.88 15.62
C GLY A 86 31.35 2.38 14.98
N MET A 87 30.48 3.04 15.74
CA MET A 87 29.25 3.64 15.23
C MET A 87 29.54 4.78 14.24
N SER A 88 30.53 5.62 14.54
CA SER A 88 30.97 6.71 13.66
C SER A 88 31.55 6.19 12.34
N LEU A 89 32.26 5.04 12.37
CA LEU A 89 32.76 4.35 11.18
C LEU A 89 31.63 3.89 10.25
N GLU A 90 30.57 3.33 10.81
CA GLU A 90 29.40 2.87 10.01
C GLU A 90 28.61 4.05 9.41
N GLY A 91 28.56 5.19 10.11
CA GLY A 91 27.94 6.43 9.62
C GLY A 91 28.83 7.30 8.73
N SER A 92 30.12 6.95 8.56
CA SER A 92 31.08 7.75 7.80
C SER A 92 31.17 7.32 6.34
N GLU A 93 31.41 8.30 5.46
CA GLU A 93 31.71 8.09 4.03
C GLU A 93 33.16 7.62 3.77
N LEU A 94 33.89 7.23 4.81
CA LEU A 94 35.25 6.72 4.69
C LEU A 94 35.25 5.36 3.94
N THR A 95 35.90 5.35 2.78
CA THR A 95 35.91 4.18 1.88
C THR A 95 37.12 3.25 2.09
N ASN A 96 38.16 3.69 2.80
CA ASN A 96 39.36 2.91 2.95
C ASN A 96 39.20 1.75 3.97
N PRO A 97 39.04 0.49 3.52
CA PRO A 97 38.80 -0.67 4.40
C PRO A 97 40.01 -1.02 5.26
N THR A 98 41.23 -0.76 4.77
CA THR A 98 42.46 -1.05 5.49
C THR A 98 42.61 -0.15 6.69
N PHE A 99 42.34 1.14 6.54
CA PHE A 99 42.36 2.10 7.64
C PHE A 99 41.31 1.72 8.70
N LYS A 100 40.07 1.39 8.31
CA LYS A 100 39.00 0.96 9.23
C LYS A 100 39.43 -0.28 10.03
N ARG A 101 39.99 -1.28 9.37
CA ARG A 101 40.48 -2.54 10.02
C ARG A 101 41.61 -2.28 10.97
N ALA A 102 42.63 -1.52 10.54
CA ALA A 102 43.80 -1.21 11.35
C ALA A 102 43.44 -0.43 12.63
N THR A 103 42.64 0.63 12.51
CA THR A 103 42.26 1.44 13.66
C THR A 103 41.31 0.70 14.63
N THR A 104 40.43 -0.16 14.11
CA THR A 104 39.59 -1.03 14.97
C THR A 104 40.46 -2.08 15.70
N ALA A 105 41.44 -2.71 15.02
CA ALA A 105 42.32 -3.70 15.63
C ALA A 105 43.19 -3.08 16.73
N VAL A 106 43.77 -1.89 16.48
CA VAL A 106 44.51 -1.14 17.50
C VAL A 106 43.64 -0.77 18.68
N GLY A 107 42.38 -0.37 18.42
CA GLY A 107 41.41 -0.07 19.47
C GLY A 107 41.05 -1.26 20.34
N LEU A 108 40.85 -2.42 19.74
CA LEU A 108 40.58 -3.66 20.47
C LEU A 108 41.80 -4.08 21.31
N LEU A 109 43.00 -3.97 20.77
CA LEU A 109 44.22 -4.24 21.54
C LEU A 109 44.39 -3.27 22.71
N GLY A 110 44.14 -1.98 22.48
CA GLY A 110 44.19 -0.96 23.56
C GLY A 110 43.12 -1.26 24.63
N LEU A 111 41.92 -1.65 24.24
CA LEU A 111 40.87 -2.02 25.19
C LEU A 111 41.25 -3.24 26.01
N LEU A 112 41.88 -4.27 25.40
CA LEU A 112 42.37 -5.45 26.11
C LEU A 112 43.43 -5.08 27.15
N VAL A 113 44.32 -4.15 26.84
CA VAL A 113 45.33 -3.66 27.83
C VAL A 113 44.68 -2.96 29.00
N VAL A 114 43.66 -2.10 28.73
CA VAL A 114 42.90 -1.41 29.78
C VAL A 114 42.13 -2.40 30.65
N TRP A 115 41.45 -3.40 30.05
CA TRP A 115 40.74 -4.42 30.78
C TRP A 115 41.64 -5.34 31.61
N ALA A 116 42.75 -5.79 31.02
CA ALA A 116 43.75 -6.57 31.75
C ALA A 116 44.35 -5.81 32.94
N GLY A 117 44.59 -4.53 32.76
CA GLY A 117 45.02 -3.66 33.89
C GLY A 117 43.99 -3.53 34.98
N MET A 118 42.72 -3.41 34.60
CA MET A 118 41.60 -3.27 35.56
C MET A 118 41.32 -4.56 36.35
N LEU A 119 41.35 -5.71 35.66
CA LEU A 119 41.08 -7.00 36.27
C LEU A 119 42.32 -7.57 37.03
N GLY A 120 43.54 -7.18 36.63
CA GLY A 120 44.80 -7.71 37.09
C GLY A 120 45.43 -6.98 38.29
N GLU A 121 44.71 -6.28 39.12
CA GLU A 121 45.20 -5.53 40.33
C GLU A 121 46.25 -4.43 40.05
N THR A 122 46.70 -4.29 38.82
CA THR A 122 47.65 -3.22 38.43
C THR A 122 46.98 -1.83 38.32
N TYR A 123 45.69 -1.83 38.28
CA TYR A 123 44.84 -0.61 38.27
C TYR A 123 43.99 -0.64 39.53
N TRP A 124 44.55 -0.16 40.63
CA TRP A 124 43.83 -0.13 41.89
C TRP A 124 42.92 1.08 41.93
N VAL A 125 41.62 0.86 42.11
CA VAL A 125 40.63 1.91 42.37
C VAL A 125 40.05 1.61 43.73
N GLY A 126 40.49 2.30 44.75
CA GLY A 126 39.96 2.18 46.09
C GLY A 126 38.72 3.04 46.30
N VAL A 127 37.86 2.58 47.18
CA VAL A 127 36.67 3.32 47.60
C VAL A 127 37.00 4.01 48.93
N HIS A 128 36.93 5.34 48.97
CA HIS A 128 37.01 6.11 50.22
C HIS A 128 35.65 6.71 50.52
N VAL A 129 35.15 6.43 51.72
CA VAL A 129 33.94 7.08 52.22
C VAL A 129 34.34 8.33 52.92
N ALA A 130 33.98 9.50 52.38
CA ALA A 130 34.22 10.78 53.03
C ALA A 130 33.39 10.95 54.30
N SER A 131 33.79 11.86 55.19
CA SER A 131 33.09 12.10 56.45
C SER A 131 31.63 12.55 56.33
N ASP A 132 31.21 12.98 55.13
CA ASP A 132 29.83 13.33 54.78
C ASP A 132 29.03 12.14 54.19
N GLY A 133 29.59 10.92 54.19
CA GLY A 133 28.98 9.73 53.63
C GLY A 133 29.03 9.64 52.10
N SER A 134 29.71 10.57 51.43
CA SER A 134 29.91 10.50 49.99
C SER A 134 31.00 9.47 49.62
N ILE A 135 30.78 8.76 48.54
CA ILE A 135 31.73 7.77 48.01
C ILE A 135 32.66 8.50 47.06
N VAL A 136 33.93 8.50 47.32
CA VAL A 136 34.99 9.07 46.46
C VAL A 136 35.84 7.91 45.95
N ALA A 137 35.94 7.78 44.64
CA ALA A 137 36.86 6.82 44.05
C ALA A 137 38.30 7.37 44.18
N ARG A 138 39.20 6.60 44.77
CA ARG A 138 40.63 6.91 44.86
C ARG A 138 41.39 6.10 43.84
N TYR A 139 42.05 6.77 42.91
CA TYR A 139 42.81 6.12 41.86
C TYR A 139 44.27 5.95 42.27
N GLU A 140 44.72 4.72 42.44
CA GLU A 140 46.13 4.37 42.63
C GLU A 140 46.59 3.48 41.48
N ALA A 141 46.62 4.05 40.29
CA ALA A 141 47.13 3.34 39.12
C ALA A 141 48.63 3.55 38.93
N ARG A 142 49.37 2.59 38.37
CA ARG A 142 50.69 2.86 37.84
C ARG A 142 50.56 3.99 36.82
N ALA A 143 51.37 5.07 36.99
CA ALA A 143 51.21 6.31 36.22
C ALA A 143 51.15 6.08 34.70
N TRP A 144 51.91 5.11 34.17
CA TRP A 144 51.91 4.79 32.76
C TRP A 144 50.57 4.18 32.25
N LEU A 145 49.93 3.34 33.05
CA LEU A 145 48.67 2.68 32.66
C LEU A 145 47.52 3.68 32.72
N PHE A 146 47.55 4.61 33.69
CA PHE A 146 46.59 5.71 33.78
C PHE A 146 46.69 6.65 32.57
N ILE A 147 47.93 7.07 32.23
CA ILE A 147 48.22 7.89 31.04
C ILE A 147 47.78 7.16 29.78
N PHE A 148 48.12 5.87 29.64
CA PHE A 148 47.70 5.04 28.50
C PHE A 148 46.17 5.01 28.33
N THR A 149 45.45 4.78 29.42
CA THR A 149 43.96 4.73 29.40
C THR A 149 43.38 6.08 29.00
N LEU A 150 43.93 7.17 29.54
CA LEU A 150 43.49 8.52 29.21
C LEU A 150 43.71 8.83 27.71
N VAL A 151 44.93 8.50 27.21
CA VAL A 151 45.30 8.71 25.82
C VAL A 151 44.42 7.82 24.89
N TYR A 152 44.21 6.56 25.27
CA TYR A 152 43.34 5.64 24.54
C TYR A 152 41.91 6.24 24.42
N CYS A 153 41.29 6.64 25.52
CA CYS A 153 39.95 7.21 25.51
C CYS A 153 39.89 8.50 24.67
N LEU A 154 40.89 9.38 24.82
CA LEU A 154 40.97 10.66 24.11
C LEU A 154 41.10 10.42 22.58
N VAL A 155 42.01 9.53 22.17
CA VAL A 155 42.26 9.25 20.77
C VAL A 155 41.01 8.69 20.10
N TYR A 156 40.39 7.64 20.67
CA TYR A 156 39.20 7.04 20.06
C TYR A 156 38.00 7.99 20.10
N PHE A 157 37.92 8.84 21.07
CA PHE A 157 36.91 9.89 21.13
C PHE A 157 37.13 10.93 20.00
N VAL A 158 38.32 11.48 19.88
CA VAL A 158 38.64 12.47 18.84
C VAL A 158 38.44 11.88 17.44
N LEU A 159 38.81 10.61 17.26
CA LEU A 159 38.54 9.90 16.00
C LEU A 159 37.05 9.77 15.74
N ALA A 160 36.24 9.39 16.73
CA ALA A 160 34.79 9.27 16.60
C ALA A 160 34.14 10.61 16.22
N GLU A 161 34.42 11.67 17.00
CA GLU A 161 33.88 13.01 16.74
C GLU A 161 34.40 13.62 15.43
N GLY A 162 35.71 13.42 15.15
CA GLY A 162 36.29 13.87 13.87
C GLY A 162 35.61 13.24 12.64
N MET A 163 35.27 11.97 12.70
CA MET A 163 34.53 11.29 11.63
C MET A 163 33.10 11.81 11.48
N LEU A 164 32.46 12.23 12.55
CA LEU A 164 31.12 12.79 12.53
C LEU A 164 31.11 14.24 12.06
N LEU A 165 32.05 15.05 12.54
CA LEU A 165 32.11 16.48 12.26
C LEU A 165 32.71 16.81 10.89
N TRP A 166 33.65 15.98 10.38
CA TRP A 166 34.30 16.23 9.08
C TRP A 166 33.36 16.31 7.89
N PRO A 167 32.39 15.39 7.71
CA PRO A 167 31.40 15.52 6.64
C PRO A 167 30.52 16.76 6.80
N LEU A 168 30.20 17.16 8.03
CA LEU A 168 29.41 18.36 8.32
C LEU A 168 30.18 19.63 7.91
N TYR A 169 31.45 19.72 8.26
CA TYR A 169 32.32 20.80 7.86
C TYR A 169 32.45 20.90 6.32
N LYS A 170 32.66 19.77 5.66
CA LYS A 170 32.78 19.71 4.19
C LYS A 170 31.46 20.08 3.49
N ALA A 171 30.32 19.67 4.02
CA ALA A 171 28.99 20.02 3.51
C ALA A 171 28.74 21.56 3.65
N ARG A 172 29.12 22.14 4.79
CA ARG A 172 29.01 23.59 5.02
C ARG A 172 29.88 24.40 4.07
N GLN A 173 31.11 23.95 3.77
CA GLN A 173 31.96 24.60 2.78
C GLN A 173 31.38 24.63 1.37
N LYS A 174 30.57 23.60 1.02
CA LYS A 174 29.91 23.49 -0.28
C LYS A 174 28.55 24.19 -0.31
N GLY A 175 28.15 24.92 0.72
CA GLY A 175 26.85 25.57 0.81
C GLY A 175 25.66 24.60 0.95
N ALA A 176 25.93 23.32 1.21
CA ALA A 176 24.89 22.32 1.39
C ALA A 176 24.24 22.42 2.78
N VAL A 177 22.91 22.24 2.82
CA VAL A 177 22.18 22.18 4.09
C VAL A 177 22.58 20.91 4.83
N VAL A 178 23.18 21.09 5.99
CA VAL A 178 23.56 19.97 6.87
C VAL A 178 22.29 19.33 7.42
N GLY A 179 22.08 18.05 7.12
CA GLY A 179 20.93 17.32 7.63
C GLY A 179 20.90 17.31 9.16
N ARG A 180 19.73 17.60 9.74
CA ARG A 180 19.47 17.66 11.19
C ARG A 180 19.97 16.40 11.92
N SER A 181 19.84 15.24 11.30
CA SER A 181 20.27 13.94 11.83
C SER A 181 21.77 13.88 12.12
N LYS A 182 22.63 14.36 11.20
CA LYS A 182 24.09 14.37 11.40
C LYS A 182 24.52 15.28 12.55
N LEU A 183 23.86 16.43 12.70
CA LEU A 183 24.12 17.36 13.80
C LEU A 183 23.73 16.76 15.16
N LEU A 184 22.57 16.13 15.24
CA LEU A 184 22.09 15.48 16.47
C LEU A 184 22.98 14.28 16.83
N PHE A 185 23.51 13.54 15.84
CA PHE A 185 24.44 12.44 16.07
C PHE A 185 25.74 12.95 16.74
N ALA A 186 26.33 14.01 16.23
CA ALA A 186 27.51 14.62 16.82
C ALA A 186 27.20 15.18 18.25
N LEU A 187 26.03 15.78 18.45
CA LEU A 187 25.60 16.26 19.76
C LEU A 187 25.48 15.12 20.78
N SER A 188 24.94 13.95 20.36
CA SER A 188 24.80 12.78 21.24
C SER A 188 26.14 12.23 21.68
N GLY A 189 27.13 12.18 20.76
CA GLY A 189 28.50 11.80 21.06
C GLY A 189 29.17 12.78 22.07
N ALA A 190 29.05 14.07 21.80
CA ALA A 190 29.58 15.11 22.70
C ALA A 190 28.98 15.06 24.12
N LEU A 191 27.67 14.81 24.24
CA LEU A 191 27.00 14.63 25.54
C LEU A 191 27.50 13.40 26.29
N ALA A 192 27.69 12.28 25.57
CA ALA A 192 28.22 11.05 26.17
C ALA A 192 29.61 11.24 26.75
N VAL A 193 30.46 11.96 26.03
CA VAL A 193 31.83 12.25 26.47
C VAL A 193 31.87 13.25 27.61
N LEU A 194 31.10 14.30 27.53
CA LEU A 194 30.98 15.25 28.62
C LEU A 194 30.57 14.53 29.92
N GLY A 195 29.60 13.58 29.82
CA GLY A 195 29.22 12.71 30.92
C GLY A 195 30.38 11.88 31.47
N GLY A 196 31.18 11.29 30.57
CA GLY A 196 32.38 10.50 30.95
C GLY A 196 33.47 11.33 31.64
N VAL A 197 33.81 12.51 31.10
CA VAL A 197 34.79 13.43 31.66
C VAL A 197 34.35 13.94 33.04
N LEU A 198 33.10 14.34 33.19
CA LEU A 198 32.53 14.81 34.45
C LEU A 198 32.58 13.75 35.55
N THR A 199 32.57 12.46 35.22
CA THR A 199 32.68 11.35 36.16
C THR A 199 34.04 11.36 36.89
N GLY A 200 35.10 11.80 36.21
CA GLY A 200 36.45 11.89 36.76
C GLY A 200 36.67 13.05 37.72
N LEU A 201 35.74 14.00 37.84
CA LEU A 201 35.88 15.16 38.71
C LEU A 201 35.38 14.86 40.13
N PRO A 202 36.22 15.08 41.20
CA PRO A 202 35.91 14.66 42.57
C PRO A 202 34.61 15.23 43.13
N PHE A 203 34.24 16.46 42.74
CA PHE A 203 33.08 17.15 43.27
C PHE A 203 31.79 16.84 42.46
N VAL A 204 31.90 16.38 41.22
CA VAL A 204 30.75 16.05 40.37
C VAL A 204 30.20 14.66 40.65
N GLY A 205 31.04 13.75 41.22
CA GLY A 205 30.61 12.42 41.61
C GLY A 205 29.50 12.36 42.66
N ARG A 206 29.23 13.47 43.34
CA ARG A 206 28.09 13.63 44.29
C ARG A 206 26.72 13.66 43.57
N TYR A 207 26.68 14.13 42.35
CA TYR A 207 25.43 14.32 41.60
C TYR A 207 25.31 13.29 40.45
N PRO A 208 24.10 12.82 40.10
CA PRO A 208 23.90 11.89 38.99
C PRO A 208 23.97 12.59 37.62
N LEU A 209 24.78 13.64 37.48
CA LEU A 209 24.84 14.50 36.29
C LEU A 209 25.29 13.70 35.05
N ASN A 210 26.27 12.83 35.25
CA ASN A 210 26.77 11.92 34.24
C ASN A 210 25.65 10.95 33.71
N SER A 211 24.86 10.38 34.62
CA SER A 211 23.74 9.51 34.24
C SER A 211 22.67 10.28 33.46
N ILE A 212 22.39 11.52 33.82
CA ILE A 212 21.44 12.39 33.12
C ILE A 212 21.95 12.68 31.70
N LEU A 213 23.23 13.03 31.55
CA LEU A 213 23.83 13.28 30.22
C LEU A 213 23.85 12.04 29.35
N MET A 214 24.13 10.84 29.90
CA MET A 214 24.12 9.59 29.20
C MET A 214 22.71 9.19 28.76
N ILE A 215 21.68 9.40 29.59
CA ILE A 215 20.28 9.21 29.21
C ILE A 215 19.92 10.17 28.08
N GLY A 216 20.27 11.44 28.18
CA GLY A 216 20.05 12.42 27.12
C GLY A 216 20.68 12.04 25.79
N ALA A 217 21.97 11.63 25.82
CA ALA A 217 22.67 11.13 24.65
C ALA A 217 21.97 9.91 24.05
N SER A 218 21.53 8.95 24.88
CA SER A 218 20.82 7.75 24.45
C SER A 218 19.50 8.07 23.75
N LEU A 219 18.73 9.01 24.27
CA LEU A 219 17.46 9.46 23.68
C LEU A 219 17.67 10.13 22.32
N VAL A 220 18.65 11.04 22.24
CA VAL A 220 18.99 11.70 20.98
C VAL A 220 19.41 10.66 19.94
N PHE A 221 20.24 9.72 20.32
CA PHE A 221 20.72 8.66 19.44
C PHE A 221 19.58 7.74 18.96
N ALA A 222 18.73 7.32 19.88
CA ALA A 222 17.56 6.50 19.56
C ALA A 222 16.60 7.22 18.62
N SER A 223 16.35 8.51 18.83
CA SER A 223 15.50 9.31 17.94
C SER A 223 16.04 9.37 16.52
N LEU A 224 17.37 9.44 16.36
CA LEU A 224 18.02 9.47 15.05
C LEU A 224 17.90 8.14 14.31
N ILE A 225 18.15 7.02 15.00
CA ILE A 225 18.00 5.69 14.41
C ILE A 225 16.54 5.47 14.01
N LEU A 226 15.60 5.87 14.85
CA LEU A 226 14.17 5.76 14.57
C LEU A 226 13.78 6.60 13.35
N GLU A 227 14.28 7.84 13.25
CA GLU A 227 14.01 8.71 12.10
C GLU A 227 14.60 8.15 10.81
N GLU A 228 15.84 7.68 10.83
CA GLU A 228 16.54 7.22 9.63
C GLU A 228 16.07 5.83 9.16
N GLN A 229 15.78 4.93 10.09
CA GLN A 229 15.43 3.54 9.76
C GLN A 229 13.93 3.28 9.63
N LEU A 230 13.09 4.04 10.30
CA LEU A 230 11.64 3.85 10.32
C LEU A 230 10.89 4.95 9.58
N LEU A 231 11.14 6.20 9.92
CA LEU A 231 10.34 7.31 9.41
C LEU A 231 10.72 7.72 7.99
N ASN A 232 12.01 7.74 7.64
CA ASN A 232 12.44 8.13 6.30
C ASN A 232 12.03 7.12 5.21
N PRO A 233 12.23 5.79 5.36
CA PRO A 233 11.73 4.81 4.41
C PRO A 233 10.21 4.84 4.25
N TRP A 234 9.47 5.08 5.36
CA TRP A 234 8.02 5.23 5.32
C TRP A 234 7.57 6.47 4.53
N ARG A 235 8.24 7.59 4.74
CA ARG A 235 7.97 8.84 3.98
C ARG A 235 8.29 8.67 2.50
N GLU A 236 9.39 8.00 2.17
CA GLU A 236 9.77 7.73 0.79
C GLU A 236 8.79 6.77 0.12
N LEU A 237 8.40 5.68 0.80
CA LEU A 237 7.38 4.75 0.33
C LEU A 237 6.04 5.47 0.07
N ASN A 238 5.59 6.30 1.00
CA ASN A 238 4.35 7.06 0.83
C ASN A 238 4.42 8.06 -0.33
N ARG A 239 5.57 8.72 -0.54
CA ARG A 239 5.76 9.61 -1.70
C ARG A 239 5.73 8.84 -3.01
N ASN A 240 6.41 7.70 -3.07
CA ASN A 240 6.42 6.85 -4.26
C ASN A 240 5.04 6.28 -4.56
N LEU A 241 4.29 5.87 -3.53
CA LEU A 241 2.91 5.41 -3.66
C LEU A 241 1.98 6.53 -4.17
N ALA A 242 2.11 7.74 -3.61
CA ALA A 242 1.34 8.89 -4.06
C ALA A 242 1.66 9.25 -5.53
N ALA A 243 2.94 9.27 -5.91
CA ALA A 243 3.36 9.54 -7.28
C ALA A 243 2.90 8.45 -8.25
N ALA A 244 2.94 7.17 -7.86
CA ALA A 244 2.42 6.06 -8.66
C ALA A 244 0.90 6.16 -8.84
N ASN A 245 0.16 6.52 -7.80
CA ASN A 245 -1.28 6.70 -7.85
C ASN A 245 -1.68 7.87 -8.76
N GLU A 246 -0.95 8.98 -8.73
CA GLU A 246 -1.17 10.10 -9.65
C GLU A 246 -0.91 9.71 -11.12
N LYS A 247 0.16 8.97 -11.39
CA LYS A 247 0.43 8.46 -12.75
C LYS A 247 -0.67 7.51 -13.23
N LEU A 248 -1.18 6.66 -12.35
CA LEU A 248 -2.27 5.73 -12.68
C LEU A 248 -3.56 6.49 -13.01
N LYS A 249 -3.93 7.49 -12.22
CA LYS A 249 -5.10 8.35 -12.47
C LYS A 249 -4.98 9.09 -13.80
N GLU A 250 -3.80 9.64 -14.09
CA GLU A 250 -3.57 10.35 -15.35
C GLU A 250 -3.62 9.40 -16.56
N ALA A 251 -3.05 8.20 -16.45
CA ALA A 251 -3.16 7.18 -17.48
C ALA A 251 -4.60 6.75 -17.73
N ASP A 252 -5.40 6.59 -16.68
CA ASP A 252 -6.82 6.26 -16.80
C ASP A 252 -7.62 7.42 -17.42
N ARG A 253 -7.32 8.66 -17.03
CA ARG A 253 -7.92 9.86 -17.64
C ARG A 253 -7.64 9.93 -19.14
N LEU A 254 -6.36 9.76 -19.54
CA LEU A 254 -5.95 9.80 -20.96
C LEU A 254 -6.58 8.66 -21.75
N LYS A 255 -6.65 7.44 -21.20
CA LYS A 255 -7.34 6.30 -21.82
C LYS A 255 -8.80 6.63 -22.10
N ASN A 256 -9.51 7.20 -21.13
CA ASN A 256 -10.94 7.52 -21.27
C ASN A 256 -11.16 8.64 -22.29
N GLU A 257 -10.32 9.68 -22.30
CA GLU A 257 -10.35 10.79 -23.26
C GLU A 257 -10.05 10.28 -24.68
N PHE A 258 -9.06 9.41 -24.85
CA PHE A 258 -8.72 8.78 -26.12
C PHE A 258 -9.91 7.98 -26.68
N VAL A 259 -10.53 7.11 -25.87
CA VAL A 259 -11.69 6.31 -26.31
C VAL A 259 -12.86 7.22 -26.72
N ALA A 260 -13.14 8.27 -25.95
CA ALA A 260 -14.21 9.22 -26.28
C ALA A 260 -13.95 9.96 -27.59
N THR A 261 -12.71 10.43 -27.80
CA THR A 261 -12.31 11.16 -29.01
C THR A 261 -12.38 10.26 -30.25
N ILE A 262 -11.75 9.08 -30.18
CA ILE A 262 -11.75 8.12 -31.30
C ILE A 262 -13.18 7.76 -31.69
N SER A 263 -14.06 7.54 -30.72
CA SER A 263 -15.44 7.17 -31.03
C SER A 263 -16.22 8.30 -31.71
N HIS A 264 -15.98 9.57 -31.34
CA HIS A 264 -16.57 10.69 -32.05
C HIS A 264 -16.04 10.80 -33.49
N GLU A 265 -14.73 10.66 -33.65
CA GLU A 265 -14.07 10.73 -34.97
C GLU A 265 -14.46 9.56 -35.90
N LEU A 266 -14.79 8.38 -35.34
CA LEU A 266 -15.31 7.24 -36.10
C LEU A 266 -16.81 7.37 -36.42
N ARG A 267 -17.61 7.94 -35.52
CA ARG A 267 -19.06 8.07 -35.70
C ARG A 267 -19.41 8.98 -36.88
N THR A 268 -18.71 10.08 -37.05
CA THR A 268 -18.99 11.08 -38.09
C THR A 268 -18.90 10.50 -39.51
N PRO A 269 -17.75 9.91 -39.97
CA PRO A 269 -17.67 9.32 -41.30
C PRO A 269 -18.62 8.13 -41.46
N LEU A 270 -18.83 7.34 -40.40
CA LEU A 270 -19.70 6.18 -40.44
C LEU A 270 -21.18 6.56 -40.65
N ASN A 271 -21.66 7.62 -39.96
CA ASN A 271 -23.00 8.15 -40.20
C ASN A 271 -23.16 8.68 -41.63
N SER A 272 -22.11 9.28 -42.22
CA SER A 272 -22.12 9.71 -43.60
C SER A 272 -22.24 8.52 -44.58
N ILE A 273 -21.46 7.44 -44.33
CA ILE A 273 -21.53 6.21 -45.15
C ILE A 273 -22.93 5.61 -45.05
N ILE A 274 -23.49 5.45 -43.83
CA ILE A 274 -24.84 4.92 -43.61
C ILE A 274 -25.88 5.80 -44.31
N GLY A 275 -25.76 7.13 -44.18
CA GLY A 275 -26.68 8.09 -44.77
C GLY A 275 -26.72 8.01 -46.30
N PHE A 276 -25.55 8.09 -46.93
CA PHE A 276 -25.44 8.02 -48.41
C PHE A 276 -25.87 6.64 -48.92
N THR A 277 -25.46 5.54 -48.31
CA THR A 277 -25.83 4.21 -48.71
C THR A 277 -27.37 4.04 -48.63
N LYS A 278 -28.01 4.57 -47.58
CA LYS A 278 -29.47 4.53 -47.40
C LYS A 278 -30.18 5.36 -48.50
N LEU A 279 -29.65 6.56 -48.86
CA LEU A 279 -30.25 7.35 -49.94
C LEU A 279 -30.20 6.60 -51.29
N ILE A 280 -29.06 6.00 -51.60
CA ILE A 280 -28.90 5.21 -52.82
C ILE A 280 -29.80 3.97 -52.81
N LEU A 281 -29.86 3.24 -51.69
CA LEU A 281 -30.77 2.07 -51.55
C LEU A 281 -32.24 2.42 -51.71
N ASN A 282 -32.64 3.61 -51.34
CA ASN A 282 -34.00 4.13 -51.54
C ASN A 282 -34.23 4.66 -52.95
N GLU A 283 -33.26 4.50 -53.89
CA GLU A 283 -33.34 4.89 -55.30
C GLU A 283 -33.62 6.39 -55.54
N ILE A 284 -33.21 7.26 -54.59
CA ILE A 284 -33.44 8.70 -54.70
C ILE A 284 -32.63 9.27 -55.87
N ASP A 285 -31.46 8.73 -56.15
CA ASP A 285 -30.56 9.17 -57.23
C ASP A 285 -30.74 8.37 -58.52
N GLY A 286 -31.71 7.42 -58.58
CA GLY A 286 -32.01 6.58 -59.73
C GLY A 286 -32.13 5.11 -59.41
N PRO A 287 -32.64 4.29 -60.35
CA PRO A 287 -32.86 2.87 -60.09
C PRO A 287 -31.56 2.07 -59.96
N LEU A 288 -31.56 1.07 -59.09
CA LEU A 288 -30.43 0.17 -58.85
C LEU A 288 -30.64 -1.16 -59.60
N ASN A 289 -29.55 -1.73 -60.09
CA ASN A 289 -29.59 -3.15 -60.47
C ASN A 289 -29.43 -4.06 -59.24
N GLU A 290 -29.78 -5.36 -59.42
CA GLU A 290 -29.76 -6.33 -58.30
C GLU A 290 -28.38 -6.46 -57.65
N LEU A 291 -27.28 -6.45 -58.40
CA LEU A 291 -25.92 -6.53 -57.87
C LEU A 291 -25.59 -5.29 -57.01
N GLN A 292 -25.90 -4.09 -57.52
CA GLN A 292 -25.71 -2.86 -56.79
C GLN A 292 -26.51 -2.84 -55.47
N ARG A 293 -27.75 -3.37 -55.50
CA ARG A 293 -28.58 -3.47 -54.29
C ARG A 293 -27.97 -4.42 -53.26
N VAL A 294 -27.45 -5.58 -53.68
CA VAL A 294 -26.75 -6.53 -52.80
C VAL A 294 -25.51 -5.89 -52.17
N ASP A 295 -24.66 -5.27 -53.01
CA ASP A 295 -23.41 -4.64 -52.51
C ASP A 295 -23.69 -3.47 -51.55
N LEU A 296 -24.64 -2.59 -51.87
CA LEU A 296 -25.03 -1.49 -51.03
C LEU A 296 -25.69 -1.96 -49.72
N THR A 297 -26.47 -3.04 -49.76
CA THR A 297 -27.04 -3.63 -48.54
C THR A 297 -25.94 -4.18 -47.62
N ALA A 298 -24.91 -4.83 -48.20
CA ALA A 298 -23.76 -5.32 -47.47
C ALA A 298 -22.96 -4.16 -46.80
N ILE A 299 -22.73 -3.07 -47.56
CA ILE A 299 -22.05 -1.86 -47.04
C ILE A 299 -22.87 -1.24 -45.91
N TYR A 300 -24.18 -1.07 -46.07
CA TYR A 300 -25.09 -0.52 -45.09
C TYR A 300 -25.08 -1.33 -43.78
N THR A 301 -25.22 -2.65 -43.90
CA THR A 301 -25.24 -3.58 -42.77
C THR A 301 -23.91 -3.58 -42.02
N SER A 302 -22.78 -3.65 -42.75
CA SER A 302 -21.43 -3.60 -42.17
C SER A 302 -21.16 -2.27 -41.46
N SER A 303 -21.62 -1.14 -42.04
CA SER A 303 -21.47 0.18 -41.44
C SER A 303 -22.29 0.36 -40.16
N GLN A 304 -23.54 -0.18 -40.15
CA GLN A 304 -24.36 -0.18 -38.93
C GLN A 304 -23.74 -1.08 -37.85
N HIS A 305 -23.20 -2.22 -38.23
CA HIS A 305 -22.52 -3.10 -37.30
C HIS A 305 -21.30 -2.41 -36.66
N LEU A 306 -20.46 -1.76 -37.48
CA LEU A 306 -19.30 -1.01 -36.98
C LEU A 306 -19.72 0.15 -36.03
N LEU A 307 -20.81 0.85 -36.35
CA LEU A 307 -21.34 1.91 -35.47
C LEU A 307 -21.80 1.34 -34.12
N SER A 308 -22.42 0.17 -34.12
CA SER A 308 -22.78 -0.52 -32.87
C SER A 308 -21.55 -0.89 -32.06
N LEU A 309 -20.49 -1.43 -32.69
CA LEU A 309 -19.23 -1.77 -32.03
C LEU A 309 -18.58 -0.54 -31.35
N VAL A 310 -18.52 0.57 -32.07
CA VAL A 310 -17.97 1.84 -31.54
C VAL A 310 -18.79 2.30 -30.32
N ASN A 311 -20.13 2.23 -30.39
CA ASN A 311 -20.97 2.63 -29.29
C ASN A 311 -20.83 1.66 -28.07
N ASP A 312 -20.71 0.35 -28.29
CA ASP A 312 -20.48 -0.62 -27.23
C ASP A 312 -19.17 -0.34 -26.48
N VAL A 313 -18.06 -0.07 -27.20
CA VAL A 313 -16.77 0.29 -26.59
C VAL A 313 -16.87 1.59 -25.77
N LEU A 314 -17.64 2.57 -26.27
CA LEU A 314 -17.90 3.83 -25.52
C LEU A 314 -18.71 3.59 -24.26
N ASP A 315 -19.83 2.84 -24.39
CA ASP A 315 -20.70 2.55 -23.25
C ASP A 315 -19.89 1.76 -22.19
N PHE A 316 -19.11 0.77 -22.61
CA PHE A 316 -18.21 0.02 -21.74
C PHE A 316 -17.21 0.93 -21.01
N SER A 317 -16.54 1.83 -21.74
CA SER A 317 -15.57 2.77 -21.16
C SER A 317 -16.20 3.71 -20.14
N LYS A 318 -17.42 4.24 -20.41
CA LYS A 318 -18.16 5.09 -19.48
C LYS A 318 -18.60 4.35 -18.22
N ILE A 319 -19.05 3.10 -18.39
CA ILE A 319 -19.46 2.24 -17.29
C ILE A 319 -18.27 1.88 -16.40
N ALA A 320 -17.15 1.47 -17.00
CA ALA A 320 -15.92 1.11 -16.27
C ALA A 320 -15.35 2.30 -15.47
N ALA A 321 -15.47 3.51 -16.02
CA ALA A 321 -15.07 4.75 -15.34
C ALA A 321 -16.08 5.25 -14.30
N GLY A 322 -17.23 4.59 -14.12
CA GLY A 322 -18.31 5.07 -13.23
C GLY A 322 -18.96 6.37 -13.69
N LYS A 323 -18.79 6.73 -14.98
CA LYS A 323 -19.28 7.99 -15.58
C LYS A 323 -20.56 7.81 -16.42
N MET A 324 -21.20 6.64 -16.35
CA MET A 324 -22.47 6.43 -17.03
C MET A 324 -23.58 7.18 -16.30
N GLU A 325 -24.11 8.21 -16.95
CA GLU A 325 -25.29 8.93 -16.46
C GLU A 325 -26.56 8.29 -17.04
N LEU A 326 -27.56 8.06 -16.18
CA LEU A 326 -28.87 7.53 -16.55
C LEU A 326 -29.91 8.63 -16.57
N HIS A 327 -30.65 8.73 -17.65
CA HIS A 327 -31.81 9.59 -17.78
C HIS A 327 -33.07 8.80 -17.39
N LYS A 328 -33.27 8.64 -16.07
CA LYS A 328 -34.39 7.86 -15.53
C LYS A 328 -35.70 8.63 -15.61
N GLU A 329 -36.73 7.97 -16.08
CA GLU A 329 -38.11 8.44 -16.14
C GLU A 329 -39.09 7.36 -15.65
N ILE A 330 -40.32 7.71 -15.34
CA ILE A 330 -41.34 6.72 -15.02
C ILE A 330 -41.83 6.07 -16.32
N LEU A 331 -41.66 4.77 -16.42
CA LEU A 331 -41.91 4.01 -17.64
C LEU A 331 -42.99 2.96 -17.43
N ASP A 332 -43.86 2.81 -18.43
CA ASP A 332 -44.62 1.57 -18.65
C ASP A 332 -43.72 0.55 -19.34
N PHE A 333 -43.44 -0.56 -18.65
CA PHE A 333 -42.57 -1.61 -19.16
C PHE A 333 -43.13 -2.28 -20.41
N ARG A 334 -44.45 -2.37 -20.54
CA ARG A 334 -45.15 -2.93 -21.70
C ARG A 334 -44.80 -2.20 -22.99
N GLU A 335 -44.72 -0.86 -22.97
CA GLU A 335 -44.37 -0.06 -24.16
C GLU A 335 -42.97 -0.43 -24.69
N ILE A 336 -42.03 -0.66 -23.78
CA ILE A 336 -40.66 -1.04 -24.16
C ILE A 336 -40.69 -2.41 -24.83
N VAL A 337 -41.40 -3.37 -24.25
CA VAL A 337 -41.49 -4.75 -24.78
C VAL A 337 -42.11 -4.77 -26.18
N VAL A 338 -43.22 -4.06 -26.37
CA VAL A 338 -43.88 -3.98 -27.71
C VAL A 338 -42.88 -3.46 -28.77
N GLY A 339 -42.14 -2.40 -28.46
CA GLY A 339 -41.16 -1.83 -29.37
C GLY A 339 -39.99 -2.80 -29.67
N VAL A 340 -39.59 -3.61 -28.70
CA VAL A 340 -38.53 -4.60 -28.85
C VAL A 340 -39.04 -5.81 -29.69
N MET A 341 -40.24 -6.31 -29.43
CA MET A 341 -40.85 -7.41 -30.17
C MET A 341 -40.95 -7.07 -31.65
N ALA A 342 -41.42 -5.87 -32.02
CA ALA A 342 -41.47 -5.43 -33.40
C ALA A 342 -40.09 -5.42 -34.09
N THR A 343 -39.04 -5.02 -33.38
CA THR A 343 -37.66 -5.04 -33.89
C THR A 343 -37.14 -6.47 -34.04
N THR A 344 -37.45 -7.34 -33.08
CA THR A 344 -37.01 -8.74 -33.07
C THR A 344 -37.66 -9.53 -34.20
N LEU A 345 -38.90 -9.24 -34.53
CA LEU A 345 -39.61 -9.88 -35.68
C LEU A 345 -38.83 -9.66 -36.99
N ALA A 346 -38.28 -8.45 -37.18
CA ALA A 346 -37.44 -8.18 -38.35
C ALA A 346 -36.09 -8.91 -38.31
N LEU A 347 -35.52 -9.15 -37.11
CA LEU A 347 -34.27 -9.90 -36.94
C LEU A 347 -34.43 -11.40 -37.16
N VAL A 348 -35.57 -11.98 -36.81
CA VAL A 348 -35.88 -13.37 -37.06
C VAL A 348 -36.06 -13.66 -38.58
N GLY A 349 -36.62 -12.70 -39.31
CA GLY A 349 -36.82 -12.80 -40.75
C GLY A 349 -37.57 -14.08 -41.16
N ASP A 350 -36.99 -14.82 -42.11
CA ASP A 350 -37.58 -16.08 -42.67
C ASP A 350 -37.28 -17.32 -41.82
N LYS A 351 -36.64 -17.19 -40.65
CA LYS A 351 -36.38 -18.32 -39.75
C LYS A 351 -37.69 -18.87 -39.19
N ASN A 352 -37.78 -20.18 -39.06
CA ASN A 352 -38.95 -20.84 -38.47
C ASN A 352 -38.89 -20.74 -36.92
N ILE A 353 -39.06 -19.54 -36.40
CA ILE A 353 -39.01 -19.18 -34.97
C ILE A 353 -40.31 -18.51 -34.58
N GLU A 354 -41.00 -19.07 -33.60
CA GLU A 354 -42.19 -18.46 -32.99
C GLU A 354 -41.73 -17.43 -31.94
N LEU A 355 -42.24 -16.20 -32.08
CA LEU A 355 -42.03 -15.13 -31.06
C LEU A 355 -43.24 -15.06 -30.12
N VAL A 356 -43.01 -15.35 -28.85
CA VAL A 356 -44.05 -15.38 -27.83
C VAL A 356 -43.87 -14.21 -26.85
N GLU A 357 -44.94 -13.47 -26.58
CA GLU A 357 -44.99 -12.41 -25.60
C GLU A 357 -45.88 -12.81 -24.42
N GLU A 358 -45.32 -12.86 -23.21
CA GLU A 358 -46.03 -13.18 -21.98
C GLU A 358 -45.84 -12.06 -20.96
N ILE A 359 -46.67 -11.04 -21.02
CA ILE A 359 -46.66 -9.89 -20.08
C ILE A 359 -47.82 -10.01 -19.12
N GLU A 360 -47.52 -10.05 -17.82
CA GLU A 360 -48.50 -10.02 -16.74
C GLU A 360 -49.33 -8.73 -16.83
N GLU A 361 -50.65 -8.85 -16.65
CA GLU A 361 -51.56 -7.69 -16.61
C GLU A 361 -51.30 -6.88 -15.33
N GLY A 362 -51.34 -5.53 -15.45
CA GLY A 362 -51.14 -4.66 -14.31
C GLY A 362 -49.73 -4.61 -13.76
N LEU A 363 -48.69 -4.78 -14.61
CA LEU A 363 -47.31 -4.53 -14.19
C LEU A 363 -47.16 -3.12 -13.60
N PRO A 364 -46.38 -2.98 -12.49
CA PRO A 364 -46.08 -1.68 -11.95
C PRO A 364 -45.15 -0.89 -12.89
N THR A 365 -45.17 0.44 -12.76
CA THR A 365 -44.20 1.31 -13.45
C THR A 365 -42.83 1.14 -12.88
N VAL A 366 -41.78 1.41 -13.70
CA VAL A 366 -40.38 1.40 -13.28
C VAL A 366 -39.79 2.81 -13.43
N TYR A 367 -38.89 3.18 -12.53
CA TYR A 367 -38.09 4.38 -12.66
C TYR A 367 -36.72 4.04 -13.27
N ALA A 368 -36.64 4.16 -14.60
CA ALA A 368 -35.51 3.65 -15.36
C ALA A 368 -35.22 4.50 -16.60
N ASP A 369 -34.04 4.30 -17.21
CA ASP A 369 -33.68 4.89 -18.50
C ASP A 369 -34.24 4.01 -19.65
N ARG A 370 -35.23 4.55 -20.36
CA ARG A 370 -35.93 3.88 -21.47
C ARG A 370 -34.97 3.33 -22.54
N ILE A 371 -33.99 4.14 -22.91
CA ILE A 371 -33.04 3.77 -23.98
C ILE A 371 -32.16 2.60 -23.52
N ARG A 372 -31.67 2.65 -22.29
CA ARG A 372 -30.78 1.63 -21.74
C ARG A 372 -31.52 0.33 -21.46
N ILE A 373 -32.72 0.36 -20.92
CA ILE A 373 -33.51 -0.85 -20.72
C ILE A 373 -33.91 -1.49 -22.05
N ARG A 374 -34.31 -0.68 -23.03
CA ARG A 374 -34.52 -1.19 -24.40
C ARG A 374 -33.25 -1.84 -24.97
N GLN A 375 -32.09 -1.25 -24.80
CA GLN A 375 -30.78 -1.78 -25.21
C GLN A 375 -30.51 -3.17 -24.58
N VAL A 376 -30.78 -3.32 -23.27
CA VAL A 376 -30.65 -4.61 -22.56
C VAL A 376 -31.55 -5.66 -23.20
N ILE A 377 -32.86 -5.37 -23.34
CA ILE A 377 -33.83 -6.36 -23.87
C ILE A 377 -33.48 -6.70 -25.32
N LEU A 378 -33.16 -5.71 -26.16
CA LEU A 378 -32.76 -5.96 -27.57
C LEU A 378 -31.51 -6.83 -27.68
N ASN A 379 -30.51 -6.62 -26.80
CA ASN A 379 -29.31 -7.47 -26.79
C ASN A 379 -29.65 -8.92 -26.42
N LEU A 380 -30.51 -9.15 -25.44
CA LEU A 380 -30.95 -10.49 -25.08
C LEU A 380 -31.76 -11.16 -26.19
N MET A 381 -32.72 -10.43 -26.78
CA MET A 381 -33.54 -10.91 -27.88
C MET A 381 -32.74 -11.20 -29.17
N SER A 382 -31.78 -10.33 -29.51
CA SER A 382 -30.92 -10.54 -30.68
C SER A 382 -30.01 -11.74 -30.49
N ASN A 383 -29.50 -11.97 -29.26
CA ASN A 383 -28.74 -13.19 -28.96
C ASN A 383 -29.64 -14.43 -29.09
N ALA A 384 -30.86 -14.41 -28.57
CA ALA A 384 -31.83 -15.49 -28.74
C ALA A 384 -32.11 -15.78 -30.21
N ALA A 385 -32.36 -14.76 -31.05
CA ALA A 385 -32.59 -14.88 -32.47
C ALA A 385 -31.36 -15.41 -33.25
N LYS A 386 -30.17 -15.04 -32.79
CA LYS A 386 -28.90 -15.48 -33.37
C LYS A 386 -28.64 -16.97 -33.13
N PHE A 387 -28.85 -17.45 -31.91
CA PHE A 387 -28.52 -18.82 -31.49
C PHE A 387 -29.66 -19.81 -31.58
N THR A 388 -30.86 -19.37 -32.04
CA THR A 388 -31.98 -20.22 -32.39
C THR A 388 -32.13 -20.31 -33.91
N GLU A 389 -32.17 -21.51 -34.44
CA GLU A 389 -32.45 -21.74 -35.88
C GLU A 389 -33.91 -22.02 -36.12
N ARG A 390 -34.58 -22.76 -35.22
CA ARG A 390 -35.99 -23.11 -35.23
C ARG A 390 -36.51 -23.34 -33.83
N GLY A 391 -37.80 -23.14 -33.60
CA GLY A 391 -38.44 -23.25 -32.29
C GLY A 391 -39.06 -21.96 -31.82
N SER A 392 -38.82 -21.54 -30.60
CA SER A 392 -39.47 -20.34 -30.06
C SER A 392 -38.50 -19.45 -29.26
N ILE A 393 -38.82 -18.15 -29.23
CA ILE A 393 -38.22 -17.19 -28.34
C ILE A 393 -39.36 -16.53 -27.56
N THR A 394 -39.33 -16.68 -26.23
CA THR A 394 -40.36 -16.15 -25.33
C THR A 394 -39.81 -15.00 -24.51
N LEU A 395 -40.44 -13.83 -24.60
CA LEU A 395 -40.19 -12.72 -23.72
C LEU A 395 -41.29 -12.68 -22.65
N ARG A 396 -40.91 -12.87 -21.39
CA ARG A 396 -41.85 -12.87 -20.26
C ARG A 396 -41.53 -11.71 -19.31
N ALA A 397 -42.54 -10.99 -18.86
CA ALA A 397 -42.41 -9.99 -17.82
C ALA A 397 -43.47 -10.20 -16.75
N ARG A 398 -43.06 -10.28 -15.50
CA ARG A 398 -43.95 -10.46 -14.35
C ARG A 398 -43.51 -9.65 -13.14
N ARG A 399 -44.43 -9.38 -12.25
CA ARG A 399 -44.16 -8.77 -10.95
C ARG A 399 -43.60 -9.85 -10.00
N ILE A 400 -42.55 -9.50 -9.27
CA ILE A 400 -42.03 -10.27 -8.15
C ILE A 400 -41.77 -9.36 -6.96
N THR A 401 -41.51 -9.95 -5.79
CA THR A 401 -41.04 -9.24 -4.60
C THR A 401 -39.74 -9.83 -4.16
N GLU A 402 -38.76 -8.96 -3.89
CA GLU A 402 -37.45 -9.38 -3.38
C GLU A 402 -37.15 -8.67 -2.05
N GLU A 403 -36.43 -9.37 -1.17
CA GLU A 403 -35.86 -8.75 0.03
C GLU A 403 -34.56 -8.08 -0.34
N VAL A 404 -34.48 -6.77 -0.09
CA VAL A 404 -33.29 -5.95 -0.34
C VAL A 404 -32.82 -5.35 0.97
N GLU A 405 -31.53 -5.36 1.22
CA GLU A 405 -30.93 -4.69 2.37
C GLU A 405 -30.68 -3.22 2.02
N LEU A 406 -31.44 -2.34 2.65
CA LEU A 406 -31.30 -0.88 2.53
C LEU A 406 -31.04 -0.29 3.92
N ASP A 407 -29.95 0.46 4.05
CA ASP A 407 -29.55 1.11 5.32
C ASP A 407 -29.44 0.12 6.51
N GLY A 408 -28.97 -1.10 6.26
CA GLY A 408 -28.85 -2.15 7.29
C GLY A 408 -30.18 -2.79 7.71
N GLN A 409 -31.31 -2.49 7.00
CA GLN A 409 -32.62 -3.11 7.21
C GLN A 409 -33.07 -3.91 5.99
N ARG A 410 -33.61 -5.09 6.21
CA ARG A 410 -34.26 -5.89 5.15
C ARG A 410 -35.63 -5.31 4.87
N ARG A 411 -35.85 -4.92 3.61
CA ARG A 411 -37.15 -4.43 3.12
C ARG A 411 -37.59 -5.25 1.93
N THR A 412 -38.85 -5.63 1.93
CA THR A 412 -39.46 -6.30 0.76
C THR A 412 -39.89 -5.21 -0.22
N MET A 413 -39.36 -5.27 -1.44
CA MET A 413 -39.67 -4.30 -2.50
C MET A 413 -40.19 -5.03 -3.75
N PRO A 414 -41.11 -4.37 -4.49
CA PRO A 414 -41.57 -4.89 -5.76
C PRO A 414 -40.50 -4.73 -6.83
N PHE A 415 -40.35 -5.75 -7.69
CA PHE A 415 -39.54 -5.74 -8.88
C PHE A 415 -40.32 -6.24 -10.08
N ILE A 416 -39.92 -5.83 -11.29
CA ILE A 416 -40.28 -6.52 -12.52
C ILE A 416 -39.16 -7.53 -12.81
N LEU A 417 -39.53 -8.77 -13.00
CA LEU A 417 -38.67 -9.82 -13.55
C LEU A 417 -38.97 -9.92 -15.05
N CYS A 418 -37.96 -9.61 -15.86
CA CYS A 418 -38.01 -9.82 -17.31
C CYS A 418 -37.11 -11.01 -17.68
N SER A 419 -37.63 -11.95 -18.44
CA SER A 419 -36.92 -13.15 -18.90
C SER A 419 -37.05 -13.32 -20.39
N VAL A 420 -35.95 -13.61 -21.07
CA VAL A 420 -35.88 -13.99 -22.47
C VAL A 420 -35.45 -15.46 -22.52
N THR A 421 -36.34 -16.31 -22.97
CA THR A 421 -36.11 -17.76 -23.09
C THR A 421 -36.04 -18.15 -24.58
N ASP A 422 -34.97 -18.80 -24.98
CA ASP A 422 -34.77 -19.35 -26.32
C ASP A 422 -34.72 -20.90 -26.28
N THR A 423 -35.07 -21.51 -27.38
CA THR A 423 -34.95 -22.96 -27.62
C THR A 423 -33.72 -23.29 -28.50
N GLY A 424 -32.67 -22.49 -28.39
CA GLY A 424 -31.46 -22.60 -29.19
C GLY A 424 -30.48 -23.66 -28.69
N ILE A 425 -29.22 -23.49 -29.04
CA ILE A 425 -28.14 -24.46 -28.75
C ILE A 425 -27.86 -24.63 -27.25
N GLY A 426 -28.23 -23.65 -26.43
CA GLY A 426 -27.91 -23.63 -25.01
C GLY A 426 -26.42 -23.36 -24.72
N ILE A 427 -26.07 -23.23 -23.42
CA ILE A 427 -24.75 -22.92 -22.92
C ILE A 427 -24.29 -24.03 -21.97
N ALA A 428 -23.06 -24.49 -22.09
CA ALA A 428 -22.52 -25.50 -21.20
C ALA A 428 -22.33 -24.91 -19.79
N GLU A 429 -22.57 -25.67 -18.74
CA GLU A 429 -22.50 -25.23 -17.35
C GLU A 429 -21.14 -24.57 -16.99
N ARG A 430 -20.05 -25.12 -17.51
CA ARG A 430 -18.70 -24.58 -17.37
C ARG A 430 -18.50 -23.18 -17.98
N ASP A 431 -19.32 -22.83 -18.97
CA ASP A 431 -19.21 -21.59 -19.75
C ASP A 431 -20.15 -20.50 -19.21
N ILE A 432 -21.14 -20.84 -18.36
CA ILE A 432 -22.06 -19.89 -17.73
C ILE A 432 -21.34 -18.77 -16.96
N PRO A 433 -20.31 -19.02 -16.13
CA PRO A 433 -19.61 -17.95 -15.43
C PRO A 433 -18.93 -16.94 -16.36
N ILE A 434 -18.49 -17.38 -17.55
CA ILE A 434 -17.67 -16.57 -18.45
C ILE A 434 -18.48 -15.82 -19.52
N VAL A 435 -19.79 -16.08 -19.67
CA VAL A 435 -20.61 -15.37 -20.68
C VAL A 435 -20.79 -13.89 -20.39
N PHE A 436 -20.54 -13.45 -19.15
CA PHE A 436 -20.55 -12.05 -18.74
C PHE A 436 -19.17 -11.43 -18.65
N GLU A 437 -18.09 -12.20 -18.99
CA GLU A 437 -16.73 -11.64 -19.05
C GLU A 437 -16.55 -10.80 -20.32
N GLU A 438 -15.78 -9.74 -20.19
CA GLU A 438 -15.52 -8.76 -21.24
C GLU A 438 -14.71 -9.38 -22.38
N PHE A 439 -15.08 -9.06 -23.63
CA PHE A 439 -14.38 -9.52 -24.85
C PHE A 439 -14.30 -11.05 -25.00
N ARG A 440 -15.05 -11.81 -24.21
CA ARG A 440 -15.10 -13.26 -24.31
C ARG A 440 -16.23 -13.71 -25.25
N GLN A 441 -15.87 -14.66 -26.08
CA GLN A 441 -16.83 -15.41 -26.93
C GLN A 441 -16.60 -16.88 -26.64
N LEU A 442 -17.68 -17.69 -26.68
CA LEU A 442 -17.57 -19.12 -26.45
C LEU A 442 -17.03 -19.79 -27.73
N ASP A 443 -15.86 -20.43 -27.62
CA ASP A 443 -15.28 -21.23 -28.70
C ASP A 443 -16.11 -22.48 -28.93
N GLY A 444 -16.93 -22.48 -29.94
CA GLY A 444 -17.74 -23.69 -30.20
C GLY A 444 -18.75 -23.63 -31.35
N SER A 445 -18.96 -22.45 -31.93
CA SER A 445 -19.81 -22.39 -33.12
C SER A 445 -19.00 -22.68 -34.38
N THR A 446 -19.17 -23.89 -34.94
CA THR A 446 -18.67 -24.29 -36.25
C THR A 446 -19.29 -23.50 -37.41
N SER A 447 -20.07 -22.46 -37.14
CA SER A 447 -20.61 -21.55 -38.13
C SER A 447 -19.83 -20.25 -38.18
N ARG A 448 -19.27 -19.91 -39.33
CA ARG A 448 -18.61 -18.63 -39.66
C ARG A 448 -19.51 -17.38 -39.48
N GLN A 449 -20.66 -17.49 -38.83
CA GLN A 449 -21.66 -16.44 -38.63
C GLN A 449 -21.77 -15.94 -37.19
N ALA A 450 -20.89 -16.38 -36.25
CA ALA A 450 -20.92 -15.93 -34.86
C ALA A 450 -20.15 -14.61 -34.64
N GLU A 451 -20.44 -13.59 -35.49
CA GLU A 451 -19.89 -12.26 -35.28
C GLU A 451 -20.54 -11.57 -34.06
N GLY A 452 -19.73 -11.09 -33.14
CA GLY A 452 -20.16 -10.30 -32.00
C GLY A 452 -18.96 -9.67 -31.28
N THR A 453 -19.18 -8.64 -30.49
CA THR A 453 -18.12 -7.93 -29.74
C THR A 453 -17.64 -8.66 -28.49
N GLY A 454 -18.48 -9.54 -27.94
CA GLY A 454 -18.31 -10.04 -26.57
C GLY A 454 -18.56 -8.99 -25.49
N LEU A 455 -19.12 -7.81 -25.86
CA LEU A 455 -19.40 -6.70 -24.93
C LEU A 455 -20.90 -6.59 -24.57
N GLY A 456 -21.80 -7.11 -25.40
CA GLY A 456 -23.23 -6.92 -25.22
C GLY A 456 -23.77 -7.42 -23.87
N LEU A 457 -23.46 -8.66 -23.47
CA LEU A 457 -23.89 -9.23 -22.19
C LEU A 457 -23.23 -8.55 -20.97
N PRO A 458 -21.91 -8.29 -20.93
CA PRO A 458 -21.29 -7.48 -19.89
C PRO A 458 -21.91 -6.10 -19.72
N ILE A 459 -22.14 -5.38 -20.83
CA ILE A 459 -22.80 -4.05 -20.81
C ILE A 459 -24.23 -4.19 -20.27
N SER A 460 -25.01 -5.17 -20.76
CA SER A 460 -26.38 -5.39 -20.28
C SER A 460 -26.43 -5.68 -18.79
N LYS A 461 -25.53 -6.52 -18.27
CA LYS A 461 -25.43 -6.80 -16.84
C LYS A 461 -25.13 -5.54 -16.06
N ARG A 462 -24.18 -4.75 -16.50
CA ARG A 462 -23.82 -3.51 -15.81
C ARG A 462 -24.92 -2.45 -15.86
N LEU A 463 -25.60 -2.31 -16.99
CA LEU A 463 -26.75 -1.41 -17.10
C LEU A 463 -27.86 -1.78 -16.12
N VAL A 464 -28.18 -3.07 -15.98
CA VAL A 464 -29.16 -3.56 -15.01
C VAL A 464 -28.71 -3.27 -13.58
N GLU A 465 -27.44 -3.53 -13.26
CA GLU A 465 -26.86 -3.26 -11.92
C GLU A 465 -26.93 -1.77 -11.55
N ILE A 466 -26.63 -0.85 -12.47
CA ILE A 466 -26.72 0.59 -12.24
C ILE A 466 -28.19 1.03 -12.03
N HIS A 467 -29.18 0.28 -12.57
CA HIS A 467 -30.59 0.49 -12.30
C HIS A 467 -31.04 -0.13 -10.97
N GLY A 468 -30.15 -0.83 -10.24
CA GLY A 468 -30.47 -1.47 -8.97
C GLY A 468 -31.08 -2.86 -9.09
N GLY A 469 -30.95 -3.49 -10.28
CA GLY A 469 -31.37 -4.85 -10.55
C GLY A 469 -30.21 -5.84 -10.61
N ARG A 470 -30.51 -7.06 -11.04
CA ARG A 470 -29.51 -8.11 -11.31
C ARG A 470 -29.85 -8.81 -12.62
N LEU A 471 -28.82 -9.34 -13.33
CA LEU A 471 -28.98 -10.11 -14.57
C LEU A 471 -28.21 -11.44 -14.43
N TRP A 472 -28.88 -12.55 -14.81
CA TRP A 472 -28.30 -13.89 -14.78
C TRP A 472 -28.81 -14.74 -15.92
N VAL A 473 -28.26 -15.96 -16.08
CA VAL A 473 -28.65 -16.94 -17.10
C VAL A 473 -28.81 -18.33 -16.49
N GLU A 474 -29.80 -19.04 -16.97
CA GLU A 474 -30.02 -20.45 -16.75
C GLU A 474 -30.05 -21.13 -18.13
N SER A 475 -29.24 -22.17 -18.33
CA SER A 475 -29.11 -22.78 -19.66
C SER A 475 -28.73 -24.23 -19.57
N LYS A 476 -29.14 -24.97 -20.61
CA LYS A 476 -28.77 -26.37 -20.80
C LYS A 476 -28.52 -26.62 -22.28
N VAL A 477 -27.37 -27.23 -22.60
CA VAL A 477 -26.97 -27.57 -23.98
C VAL A 477 -28.04 -28.40 -24.66
N GLY A 478 -28.44 -28.02 -25.88
CA GLY A 478 -29.46 -28.67 -26.69
C GLY A 478 -30.92 -28.46 -26.28
N VAL A 479 -31.15 -27.64 -25.19
CA VAL A 479 -32.47 -27.27 -24.72
C VAL A 479 -32.78 -25.82 -24.97
N GLY A 480 -31.77 -24.93 -24.71
CA GLY A 480 -31.87 -23.50 -24.86
C GLY A 480 -31.37 -22.74 -23.61
N SER A 481 -31.58 -21.43 -23.61
CA SER A 481 -31.15 -20.53 -22.50
C SER A 481 -32.29 -19.63 -22.07
N THR A 482 -32.27 -19.25 -20.79
CA THR A 482 -33.14 -18.22 -20.20
C THR A 482 -32.28 -17.16 -19.56
N PHE A 483 -32.23 -15.99 -20.16
CA PHE A 483 -31.60 -14.80 -19.56
C PHE A 483 -32.66 -14.01 -18.83
N SER A 484 -32.41 -13.74 -17.55
CA SER A 484 -33.37 -13.07 -16.68
C SER A 484 -32.74 -11.85 -16.01
N PHE A 485 -33.49 -10.76 -15.90
CA PHE A 485 -33.06 -9.62 -15.12
C PHE A 485 -34.20 -9.02 -14.31
N THR A 486 -33.87 -8.34 -13.23
CA THR A 486 -34.82 -7.61 -12.38
C THR A 486 -34.64 -6.11 -12.48
N LEU A 487 -35.72 -5.36 -12.33
CA LEU A 487 -35.70 -3.91 -12.17
C LEU A 487 -36.58 -3.52 -10.98
N PRO A 488 -36.11 -2.59 -10.10
CA PRO A 488 -36.94 -2.04 -9.05
C PRO A 488 -38.17 -1.39 -9.63
N ALA A 489 -39.35 -1.72 -9.08
CA ALA A 489 -40.63 -1.18 -9.50
C ALA A 489 -41.15 -0.17 -8.50
N ASN A 490 -41.96 0.82 -8.98
CA ASN A 490 -42.69 1.71 -8.12
C ASN A 490 -43.85 0.95 -7.46
N SER A 491 -44.08 1.27 -6.20
CA SER A 491 -45.17 0.68 -5.39
C SER A 491 -46.53 1.04 -5.94
#